data_022c10b4d826b8899be0702891fae73f
#
_entry.id   022c10b4d826b8899be0702891fae73f
#
_cell.length_a   1.000
_cell.length_b   1.000
_cell.length_c   1.000
_cell.angle_alpha   90.00
_cell.angle_beta   90.00
_cell.angle_gamma   90.00
#
_symmetry.space_group_name_H-M   'P 1'
#
loop_
_entity.id
_entity.type
_entity.pdbx_description
1 polymer ?
#
loop_
_entity_poly.entity_id
_entity_poly.type
_entity_poly.pdbx_seq_one_letter_code
_entity_poly.pdbx_strand_id
1 'polypeptide(L)'
;MNISITDDRGLDYLLVNIEGIEGYENLKIDADGEKAFEHSFNITMPNEKKDYPMTLTAVDKTGKSTMIECTVSVTDVQDFEKMYLADVATEAELNSDVFGVPMRIDHVGEFQYQALYYCQKANTEIFFLPQKTSFSPVCYGIDPTDEAMLTDDPALAKPIVLTEANVYYKININILLKTYEMETYSLAEAVDPWPASMKYGLPTMDKWNNNSGEMMDFTFGLTSDNPTGVVSFKQDATNPHLFYNEPMSLTAGESMNFIIHNYHTDQWWNFVRWCSDTEEEPEIFGYYTGSAFKNSNYTGPTTTQDVWSKPKVTVTGTYQFWFDSHLGRAKLVRVN
;
A
#
# COMPACT_ATOMS: atom_id res chain seq x y z
N MET A 1 -2.14 -20.79 13.53
CA MET A 1 -1.89 -19.94 14.71
C MET A 1 -0.45 -20.13 15.14
N ASN A 2 0.29 -19.04 15.38
CA ASN A 2 1.68 -19.10 15.80
C ASN A 2 1.78 -18.61 17.24
N ILE A 3 2.55 -19.30 18.06
CA ILE A 3 2.74 -18.97 19.46
C ILE A 3 4.24 -18.92 19.75
N SER A 4 4.63 -17.91 20.53
CA SER A 4 5.99 -17.80 21.08
C SER A 4 5.86 -17.55 22.58
N ILE A 5 6.51 -18.40 23.39
CA ILE A 5 6.47 -18.37 24.85
C ILE A 5 7.90 -18.49 25.38
N THR A 6 8.22 -17.67 26.39
CA THR A 6 9.50 -17.77 27.09
C THR A 6 9.29 -17.99 28.57
N ASP A 7 10.10 -18.90 29.18
CA ASP A 7 10.07 -19.21 30.60
C ASP A 7 11.50 -19.47 31.11
N ASP A 8 11.83 -18.99 32.31
CA ASP A 8 13.18 -19.12 32.89
C ASP A 8 13.46 -20.54 33.41
N ARG A 9 12.45 -21.37 33.64
CA ARG A 9 12.54 -22.71 34.18
C ARG A 9 12.28 -23.81 33.15
N GLY A 10 11.73 -23.44 32.03
CA GLY A 10 11.33 -24.35 30.95
C GLY A 10 9.85 -24.75 31.04
N LEU A 11 9.19 -24.68 29.92
CA LEU A 11 7.79 -25.03 29.77
C LEU A 11 7.61 -26.56 29.77
N ASP A 12 6.55 -27.02 30.42
CA ASP A 12 6.13 -28.41 30.39
C ASP A 12 5.15 -28.66 29.24
N TYR A 13 4.09 -27.85 29.19
CA TYR A 13 3.11 -27.89 28.09
C TYR A 13 2.32 -26.60 27.93
N LEU A 14 1.71 -26.47 26.77
CA LEU A 14 0.67 -25.49 26.47
C LEU A 14 -0.68 -26.21 26.34
N LEU A 15 -1.71 -25.68 26.98
CA LEU A 15 -3.08 -26.11 26.83
C LEU A 15 -3.88 -25.04 26.07
N VAL A 16 -4.56 -25.44 25.00
CA VAL A 16 -5.45 -24.59 24.21
C VAL A 16 -6.87 -25.07 24.42
N ASN A 17 -7.71 -24.21 24.94
CA ASN A 17 -9.13 -24.44 25.10
C ASN A 17 -9.94 -23.44 24.28
N ILE A 18 -10.98 -23.92 23.56
CA ILE A 18 -11.91 -23.06 22.83
C ILE A 18 -13.32 -23.44 23.26
N GLU A 19 -14.06 -22.44 23.70
CA GLU A 19 -15.45 -22.63 24.15
C GLU A 19 -16.44 -22.55 22.97
N GLY A 20 -17.55 -23.26 23.12
CA GLY A 20 -18.67 -23.19 22.18
C GLY A 20 -18.52 -23.99 20.88
N ILE A 21 -17.53 -24.87 20.82
CA ILE A 21 -17.37 -25.86 19.73
C ILE A 21 -17.79 -27.22 20.25
N GLU A 22 -18.84 -27.81 19.67
CA GLU A 22 -19.33 -29.13 20.06
C GLU A 22 -18.28 -30.21 19.70
N GLY A 23 -17.94 -31.04 20.69
CA GLY A 23 -16.96 -32.11 20.51
C GLY A 23 -15.50 -31.65 20.43
N TYR A 24 -15.19 -30.40 20.70
CA TYR A 24 -13.81 -29.94 20.79
C TYR A 24 -13.11 -30.46 22.04
N GLU A 25 -12.02 -31.17 21.86
CA GLU A 25 -11.14 -31.57 22.96
C GLU A 25 -9.99 -30.57 23.10
N ASN A 26 -9.67 -30.21 24.35
CA ASN A 26 -8.56 -29.30 24.62
C ASN A 26 -7.26 -29.81 23.98
N LEU A 27 -6.63 -28.98 23.18
CA LEU A 27 -5.35 -29.33 22.57
C LEU A 27 -4.24 -29.11 23.59
N LYS A 28 -3.54 -30.20 23.94
CA LYS A 28 -2.33 -30.16 24.75
C LYS A 28 -1.10 -30.31 23.85
N ILE A 29 -0.18 -29.37 23.95
CA ILE A 29 1.08 -29.35 23.19
C ILE A 29 2.23 -29.44 24.20
N ASP A 30 2.98 -30.53 24.17
CA ASP A 30 4.13 -30.70 25.05
C ASP A 30 5.29 -29.81 24.59
N ALA A 31 5.92 -29.12 25.53
CA ALA A 31 7.03 -28.19 25.28
C ALA A 31 8.39 -28.73 25.72
N ASP A 32 8.48 -29.98 26.18
CA ASP A 32 9.68 -30.72 26.50
C ASP A 32 10.71 -30.02 27.42
N GLY A 33 10.28 -28.97 28.11
CA GLY A 33 11.12 -28.16 28.99
C GLY A 33 11.92 -27.07 28.29
N GLU A 34 11.53 -26.71 27.09
CA GLU A 34 12.13 -25.60 26.37
C GLU A 34 11.89 -24.26 27.09
N LYS A 35 12.93 -23.41 27.11
CA LYS A 35 12.84 -22.07 27.71
C LYS A 35 12.34 -21.02 26.73
N ALA A 36 12.47 -21.27 25.43
CA ALA A 36 11.89 -20.50 24.35
C ALA A 36 11.15 -21.47 23.43
N PHE A 37 9.83 -21.45 23.52
CA PHE A 37 8.96 -22.38 22.81
C PHE A 37 8.23 -21.64 21.70
N GLU A 38 8.46 -22.06 20.46
CA GLU A 38 7.77 -21.57 19.27
C GLU A 38 7.01 -22.73 18.64
N HIS A 39 5.71 -22.57 18.48
CA HIS A 39 4.87 -23.62 17.91
C HIS A 39 3.77 -23.06 17.02
N SER A 40 3.49 -23.77 15.93
CA SER A 40 2.40 -23.47 15.01
C SER A 40 1.39 -24.61 15.00
N PHE A 41 0.12 -24.28 15.11
CA PHE A 41 -0.98 -25.26 15.06
C PHE A 41 -2.18 -24.71 14.29
N ASN A 42 -2.98 -25.61 13.76
CA ASN A 42 -4.22 -25.31 13.06
C ASN A 42 -5.42 -25.74 13.90
N ILE A 43 -6.46 -24.91 13.90
CA ILE A 43 -7.74 -25.22 14.51
C ILE A 43 -8.80 -25.19 13.42
N THR A 44 -9.59 -26.23 13.34
CA THR A 44 -10.76 -26.25 12.47
C THR A 44 -11.93 -25.67 13.19
N MET A 45 -12.39 -24.50 12.75
CA MET A 45 -13.54 -23.81 13.31
C MET A 45 -14.84 -24.29 12.66
N PRO A 46 -15.98 -24.29 13.40
CA PRO A 46 -17.31 -24.47 12.81
C PRO A 46 -17.59 -23.36 11.80
N ASN A 47 -18.41 -23.65 10.79
CA ASN A 47 -18.88 -22.65 9.84
C ASN A 47 -20.09 -21.85 10.39
N GLU A 48 -19.99 -21.43 11.64
CA GLU A 48 -20.98 -20.61 12.32
C GLU A 48 -20.34 -19.27 12.67
N LYS A 49 -20.91 -18.19 12.13
CA LYS A 49 -20.42 -16.82 12.33
C LYS A 49 -20.67 -16.37 13.77
N LYS A 50 -19.66 -16.46 14.58
CA LYS A 50 -19.65 -15.95 15.96
C LYS A 50 -18.24 -15.91 16.52
N ASP A 51 -18.14 -15.30 17.66
CA ASP A 51 -16.94 -15.25 18.47
C ASP A 51 -16.86 -16.49 19.37
N TYR A 52 -15.70 -17.12 19.38
CA TYR A 52 -15.35 -18.27 20.19
C TYR A 52 -14.27 -17.85 21.20
N PRO A 53 -14.61 -17.77 22.51
CA PRO A 53 -13.60 -17.54 23.54
C PRO A 53 -12.53 -18.62 23.51
N MET A 54 -11.28 -18.22 23.55
CA MET A 54 -10.14 -19.13 23.58
C MET A 54 -9.23 -18.80 24.75
N THR A 55 -8.79 -19.83 25.45
CA THR A 55 -7.86 -19.71 26.56
C THR A 55 -6.58 -20.48 26.23
N LEU A 56 -5.45 -19.82 26.36
CA LEU A 56 -4.12 -20.39 26.24
C LEU A 56 -3.50 -20.46 27.64
N THR A 57 -3.17 -21.65 28.10
CA THR A 57 -2.54 -21.85 29.41
C THR A 57 -1.18 -22.51 29.24
N ALA A 58 -0.12 -21.76 29.51
CA ALA A 58 1.25 -22.28 29.56
C ALA A 58 1.57 -22.75 30.97
N VAL A 59 2.14 -23.94 31.11
CA VAL A 59 2.52 -24.54 32.39
C VAL A 59 4.00 -24.84 32.39
N ASP A 60 4.74 -24.38 33.42
CA ASP A 60 6.17 -24.69 33.61
C ASP A 60 6.38 -26.05 34.28
N LYS A 61 7.62 -26.54 34.27
CA LYS A 61 7.98 -27.82 34.93
C LYS A 61 7.83 -27.82 36.45
N THR A 62 7.56 -26.69 37.07
CA THR A 62 7.28 -26.56 38.50
C THR A 62 5.77 -26.53 38.81
N GLY A 63 4.94 -26.59 37.77
CA GLY A 63 3.47 -26.55 37.90
C GLY A 63 2.88 -25.15 38.03
N LYS A 64 3.66 -24.09 37.80
CA LYS A 64 3.13 -22.72 37.69
C LYS A 64 2.53 -22.52 36.31
N SER A 65 1.46 -21.76 36.24
CA SER A 65 0.77 -21.49 35.00
C SER A 65 0.58 -20.00 34.74
N THR A 66 0.60 -19.63 33.46
CA THR A 66 0.19 -18.33 32.96
C THR A 66 -0.90 -18.56 31.93
N MET A 67 -1.98 -17.77 32.04
CA MET A 67 -3.15 -17.88 31.16
C MET A 67 -3.36 -16.59 30.40
N ILE A 68 -3.69 -16.71 29.12
CA ILE A 68 -4.13 -15.62 28.24
C ILE A 68 -5.48 -15.99 27.67
N GLU A 69 -6.40 -15.03 27.73
CA GLU A 69 -7.71 -15.11 27.11
C GLU A 69 -7.68 -14.31 25.80
N CYS A 70 -8.23 -14.89 24.75
CA CYS A 70 -8.41 -14.24 23.45
C CYS A 70 -9.68 -14.76 22.77
N THR A 71 -10.02 -14.20 21.65
CA THR A 71 -11.23 -14.57 20.91
C THR A 71 -10.85 -15.00 19.51
N VAL A 72 -11.44 -16.10 19.04
CA VAL A 72 -11.39 -16.51 17.64
C VAL A 72 -12.71 -16.18 16.99
N SER A 73 -12.71 -15.25 16.05
CA SER A 73 -13.92 -14.83 15.33
C SER A 73 -14.05 -15.59 14.01
N VAL A 74 -15.21 -16.22 13.80
CA VAL A 74 -15.59 -16.77 12.50
C VAL A 74 -16.46 -15.75 11.78
N THR A 75 -15.96 -15.24 10.67
CA THR A 75 -16.59 -14.17 9.89
C THR A 75 -16.68 -14.53 8.43
N ASP A 76 -17.55 -13.87 7.69
CA ASP A 76 -17.60 -13.90 6.22
C ASP A 76 -16.93 -12.67 5.58
N VAL A 77 -16.36 -11.80 6.39
CA VAL A 77 -15.58 -10.68 5.86
C VAL A 77 -14.36 -11.23 5.14
N GLN A 78 -14.22 -10.87 3.87
CA GLN A 78 -13.06 -11.25 3.09
C GLN A 78 -11.88 -10.33 3.42
N ASP A 79 -10.71 -10.89 3.67
CA ASP A 79 -9.46 -10.14 3.68
C ASP A 79 -8.98 -9.97 2.23
N PHE A 80 -9.06 -8.75 1.73
CA PHE A 80 -8.75 -8.45 0.34
C PHE A 80 -7.24 -8.27 0.17
N GLU A 81 -6.67 -8.96 -0.82
CA GLU A 81 -5.25 -8.78 -1.18
C GLU A 81 -4.93 -7.33 -1.60
N LYS A 82 -5.91 -6.66 -2.23
CA LYS A 82 -5.77 -5.29 -2.73
C LYS A 82 -6.90 -4.43 -2.20
N MET A 83 -6.56 -3.23 -1.76
CA MET A 83 -7.49 -2.19 -1.35
C MET A 83 -7.07 -0.86 -1.98
N TYR A 84 -8.02 -0.04 -2.32
CA TYR A 84 -7.81 1.23 -3.00
C TYR A 84 -8.48 2.38 -2.26
N LEU A 85 -7.82 3.52 -2.20
CA LEU A 85 -8.41 4.80 -1.83
C LEU A 85 -8.93 5.47 -3.11
N ALA A 86 -10.19 5.88 -3.11
CA ALA A 86 -10.81 6.66 -4.17
C ALA A 86 -11.17 8.05 -3.65
N ASP A 87 -10.66 9.08 -4.30
CA ASP A 87 -10.92 10.49 -4.03
C ASP A 87 -11.88 11.12 -5.06
N VAL A 88 -12.74 10.29 -5.62
CA VAL A 88 -13.78 10.62 -6.59
C VAL A 88 -15.11 10.03 -6.16
N ALA A 89 -16.21 10.60 -6.66
CA ALA A 89 -17.56 10.27 -6.20
C ALA A 89 -18.34 9.34 -7.15
N THR A 90 -17.88 9.14 -8.39
CA THR A 90 -18.64 8.43 -9.42
C THR A 90 -17.81 7.35 -10.12
N GLU A 91 -18.47 6.30 -10.61
CA GLU A 91 -17.82 5.27 -11.41
C GLU A 91 -17.23 5.80 -12.72
N ALA A 92 -17.82 6.85 -13.29
CA ALA A 92 -17.30 7.50 -14.49
C ALA A 92 -15.94 8.14 -14.21
N GLU A 93 -15.76 8.76 -13.06
CA GLU A 93 -14.50 9.33 -12.61
C GLU A 93 -13.48 8.23 -12.26
N LEU A 94 -13.89 7.16 -11.58
CA LEU A 94 -13.03 6.00 -11.32
C LEU A 94 -12.42 5.42 -12.61
N ASN A 95 -13.16 5.48 -13.71
CA ASN A 95 -12.78 4.89 -15.00
C ASN A 95 -12.29 5.93 -16.01
N SER A 96 -12.02 7.17 -15.61
CA SER A 96 -11.74 8.28 -16.53
C SER A 96 -10.26 8.50 -16.83
N ASP A 97 -9.36 7.72 -16.29
CA ASP A 97 -7.89 7.90 -16.42
C ASP A 97 -7.39 9.30 -15.98
N VAL A 98 -8.16 9.99 -15.13
CA VAL A 98 -7.79 11.31 -14.60
C VAL A 98 -7.35 11.21 -13.14
N PHE A 99 -6.93 12.34 -12.59
CA PHE A 99 -6.69 12.47 -11.15
C PHE A 99 -7.90 11.98 -10.35
N GLY A 100 -7.67 11.25 -9.27
CA GLY A 100 -8.74 10.66 -8.48
C GLY A 100 -9.10 9.21 -8.85
N VAL A 101 -8.43 8.61 -9.81
CA VAL A 101 -8.49 7.15 -10.05
C VAL A 101 -8.01 6.42 -8.80
N PRO A 102 -8.61 5.29 -8.39
CA PRO A 102 -8.28 4.66 -7.13
C PRO A 102 -6.78 4.42 -6.96
N MET A 103 -6.24 4.88 -5.85
CA MET A 103 -4.85 4.65 -5.48
C MET A 103 -4.77 3.43 -4.58
N ARG A 104 -3.99 2.42 -4.97
CA ARG A 104 -3.74 1.25 -4.13
C ARG A 104 -3.12 1.68 -2.80
N ILE A 105 -3.57 1.06 -1.70
CA ILE A 105 -3.07 1.28 -0.35
C ILE A 105 -2.41 0.02 0.20
N ASP A 106 -1.69 0.15 1.30
CA ASP A 106 -0.90 -0.94 1.88
C ASP A 106 -1.77 -1.89 2.70
N HIS A 107 -1.64 -3.19 2.47
CA HIS A 107 -2.16 -4.25 3.32
C HIS A 107 -1.14 -4.50 4.44
N VAL A 108 -1.39 -3.99 5.64
CA VAL A 108 -0.42 -3.98 6.75
C VAL A 108 -0.61 -5.11 7.76
N GLY A 109 -1.71 -5.82 7.69
CA GLY A 109 -2.06 -6.95 8.53
C GLY A 109 -3.40 -7.55 8.12
N GLU A 110 -3.76 -8.67 8.69
CA GLU A 110 -5.03 -9.33 8.41
C GLU A 110 -6.21 -8.37 8.65
N PHE A 111 -7.03 -8.12 7.63
CA PHE A 111 -8.11 -7.12 7.59
C PHE A 111 -7.70 -5.68 7.85
N GLN A 112 -6.40 -5.35 7.86
CA GLN A 112 -5.88 -4.04 8.18
C GLN A 112 -5.17 -3.41 7.01
N TYR A 113 -5.55 -2.17 6.69
CA TYR A 113 -4.97 -1.43 5.58
C TYR A 113 -4.55 -0.03 6.03
N GLN A 114 -3.52 0.49 5.39
CA GLN A 114 -3.01 1.83 5.64
C GLN A 114 -2.91 2.62 4.35
N ALA A 115 -3.54 3.78 4.32
CA ALA A 115 -3.35 4.77 3.29
C ALA A 115 -2.41 5.87 3.77
N LEU A 116 -1.40 6.18 2.95
CA LEU A 116 -0.65 7.43 3.05
C LEU A 116 -1.06 8.29 1.85
N TYR A 117 -1.67 9.44 2.11
CA TYR A 117 -2.29 10.26 1.08
C TYR A 117 -1.96 11.74 1.27
N TYR A 118 -1.48 12.40 0.21
CA TYR A 118 -1.32 13.85 0.20
C TYR A 118 -2.64 14.52 -0.17
N CYS A 119 -3.22 15.24 0.77
CA CYS A 119 -4.45 15.98 0.57
C CYS A 119 -4.15 17.39 0.03
N GLN A 120 -4.30 17.56 -1.27
CA GLN A 120 -4.04 18.84 -1.92
C GLN A 120 -5.14 19.86 -1.68
N LYS A 121 -6.37 19.41 -1.48
CA LYS A 121 -7.57 20.26 -1.38
C LYS A 121 -8.36 19.93 -0.13
N ALA A 122 -8.67 20.93 0.69
CA ALA A 122 -9.54 20.75 1.85
C ALA A 122 -10.94 20.26 1.46
N ASN A 123 -11.53 19.47 2.34
CA ASN A 123 -12.81 18.79 2.14
C ASN A 123 -12.79 17.81 0.95
N THR A 124 -11.64 17.15 0.74
CA THR A 124 -11.57 16.02 -0.17
C THR A 124 -12.35 14.86 0.41
N GLU A 125 -13.25 14.30 -0.37
CA GLU A 125 -14.08 13.15 -0.04
C GLU A 125 -13.38 11.88 -0.53
N ILE A 126 -13.26 10.87 0.34
CA ILE A 126 -12.61 9.60 0.00
C ILE A 126 -13.46 8.40 0.41
N PHE A 127 -13.24 7.29 -0.31
CA PHE A 127 -13.77 5.96 -0.03
C PHE A 127 -12.64 4.92 -0.11
N PHE A 128 -12.86 3.74 0.48
CA PHE A 128 -11.98 2.60 0.28
C PHE A 128 -12.72 1.47 -0.46
N LEU A 129 -12.07 0.95 -1.50
CA LEU A 129 -12.66 -0.01 -2.43
C LEU A 129 -11.74 -1.22 -2.60
N PRO A 130 -12.24 -2.47 -2.52
CA PRO A 130 -11.45 -3.64 -2.90
C PRO A 130 -11.37 -3.86 -4.42
N GLN A 131 -12.16 -3.12 -5.20
CA GLN A 131 -12.18 -3.13 -6.66
C GLN A 131 -11.87 -1.75 -7.24
N LYS A 132 -11.32 -1.68 -8.47
CA LYS A 132 -10.86 -0.44 -9.10
C LYS A 132 -11.95 0.34 -9.85
N THR A 133 -12.93 -0.33 -10.41
CA THR A 133 -13.77 0.22 -11.49
C THR A 133 -15.19 0.55 -11.07
N SER A 134 -15.56 0.20 -9.84
CA SER A 134 -16.92 0.39 -9.31
C SER A 134 -16.90 0.61 -7.81
N PHE A 135 -17.91 1.30 -7.31
CA PHE A 135 -18.21 1.37 -5.86
C PHE A 135 -18.98 0.14 -5.35
N SER A 136 -19.38 -0.76 -6.24
CA SER A 136 -20.06 -2.01 -5.91
C SER A 136 -19.17 -3.22 -6.26
N PRO A 137 -19.29 -4.38 -5.57
CA PRO A 137 -20.30 -4.69 -4.55
C PRO A 137 -19.96 -4.20 -3.13
N VAL A 138 -18.72 -3.74 -2.88
CA VAL A 138 -18.24 -3.32 -1.56
C VAL A 138 -17.63 -1.92 -1.64
N CYS A 139 -18.06 -1.04 -0.74
CA CYS A 139 -17.52 0.30 -0.58
C CYS A 139 -17.44 0.65 0.90
N TYR A 140 -16.23 0.82 1.40
CA TYR A 140 -16.03 1.27 2.78
C TYR A 140 -16.08 2.79 2.84
N GLY A 141 -17.01 3.28 3.62
CA GLY A 141 -17.19 4.69 3.98
C GLY A 141 -17.83 4.80 5.34
N ILE A 142 -18.11 6.02 5.80
CA ILE A 142 -18.74 6.29 7.09
C ILE A 142 -20.13 5.67 7.15
N ASP A 143 -20.43 4.96 8.24
CA ASP A 143 -21.78 4.47 8.54
C ASP A 143 -22.68 5.67 8.88
N PRO A 144 -23.83 5.85 8.19
CA PRO A 144 -24.72 6.96 8.46
C PRO A 144 -25.38 6.91 9.85
N THR A 145 -25.32 5.78 10.54
CA THR A 145 -25.91 5.58 11.87
C THR A 145 -24.90 5.72 13.00
N ASP A 146 -23.59 5.59 12.69
CA ASP A 146 -22.50 5.75 13.65
C ASP A 146 -21.25 6.29 12.91
N GLU A 147 -20.99 7.58 13.05
CA GLU A 147 -19.88 8.25 12.37
C GLU A 147 -18.49 7.76 12.81
N ALA A 148 -18.38 7.02 13.91
CA ALA A 148 -17.13 6.40 14.34
C ALA A 148 -16.85 5.05 13.63
N MET A 149 -17.81 4.55 12.87
CA MET A 149 -17.76 3.24 12.23
C MET A 149 -17.79 3.37 10.70
N LEU A 150 -17.25 2.36 10.05
CA LEU A 150 -17.39 2.16 8.59
C LEU A 150 -18.56 1.23 8.30
N THR A 151 -19.18 1.43 7.15
CA THR A 151 -20.03 0.43 6.50
C THR A 151 -19.33 -0.06 5.22
N ASP A 152 -19.63 -1.29 4.81
CA ASP A 152 -19.20 -1.89 3.54
C ASP A 152 -20.31 -1.91 2.48
N ASP A 153 -21.51 -1.43 2.85
CA ASP A 153 -22.65 -1.32 1.95
C ASP A 153 -22.54 -0.06 1.09
N PRO A 154 -22.33 -0.19 -0.24
CA PRO A 154 -22.20 0.96 -1.13
C PRO A 154 -23.44 1.85 -1.20
N ALA A 155 -24.62 1.33 -0.81
CA ALA A 155 -25.86 2.13 -0.77
C ALA A 155 -25.95 3.04 0.46
N LEU A 156 -25.19 2.74 1.52
CA LEU A 156 -25.20 3.45 2.79
C LEU A 156 -23.93 4.27 3.01
N ALA A 157 -22.80 3.84 2.47
CA ALA A 157 -21.49 4.44 2.70
C ALA A 157 -21.48 5.93 2.37
N LYS A 158 -21.10 6.75 3.35
CA LYS A 158 -20.81 8.17 3.14
C LYS A 158 -19.31 8.40 3.03
N PRO A 159 -18.86 9.43 2.30
CA PRO A 159 -17.43 9.69 2.17
C PRO A 159 -16.80 10.04 3.53
N ILE A 160 -15.56 9.63 3.71
CA ILE A 160 -14.69 10.18 4.75
C ILE A 160 -14.17 11.51 4.23
N VAL A 161 -14.32 12.58 5.01
CA VAL A 161 -13.95 13.95 4.58
C VAL A 161 -12.60 14.33 5.18
N LEU A 162 -11.63 14.63 4.32
CA LEU A 162 -10.31 15.14 4.68
C LEU A 162 -10.39 16.67 4.74
N THR A 163 -10.35 17.23 5.94
CA THR A 163 -10.68 18.66 6.17
C THR A 163 -9.53 19.62 5.93
N GLU A 164 -8.26 19.14 5.97
CA GLU A 164 -7.09 19.97 5.83
C GLU A 164 -6.48 19.84 4.43
N ALA A 165 -6.00 20.94 3.88
CA ALA A 165 -5.27 20.97 2.61
C ALA A 165 -3.77 21.09 2.82
N ASN A 166 -2.99 20.63 1.85
CA ASN A 166 -1.53 20.69 1.82
C ASN A 166 -0.86 19.98 3.01
N VAL A 167 -1.46 18.88 3.43
CA VAL A 167 -0.93 17.99 4.47
C VAL A 167 -0.99 16.54 3.99
N TYR A 168 -0.21 15.69 4.62
CA TYR A 168 -0.35 14.25 4.47
C TYR A 168 -1.33 13.72 5.52
N TYR A 169 -2.18 12.80 5.06
CA TYR A 169 -2.99 11.96 5.92
C TYR A 169 -2.40 10.55 5.98
N LYS A 170 -2.35 10.00 7.18
CA LYS A 170 -2.19 8.57 7.42
C LYS A 170 -3.51 8.04 7.95
N ILE A 171 -4.09 7.11 7.22
CA ILE A 171 -5.41 6.57 7.52
C ILE A 171 -5.28 5.06 7.67
N ASN A 172 -5.61 4.56 8.85
CA ASN A 172 -5.68 3.13 9.13
C ASN A 172 -7.13 2.69 9.11
N ILE A 173 -7.44 1.61 8.43
CA ILE A 173 -8.76 0.99 8.45
C ILE A 173 -8.65 -0.47 8.87
N ASN A 174 -9.62 -0.92 9.65
CA ASN A 174 -9.83 -2.34 9.96
C ASN A 174 -11.20 -2.73 9.43
N ILE A 175 -11.24 -3.52 8.36
CA ILE A 175 -12.48 -3.88 7.68
C ILE A 175 -13.28 -4.95 8.43
N LEU A 176 -12.64 -5.75 9.28
CA LEU A 176 -13.33 -6.71 10.14
C LEU A 176 -14.09 -6.00 11.28
N LEU A 177 -13.41 -5.07 11.95
CA LEU A 177 -14.00 -4.29 13.04
C LEU A 177 -14.81 -3.09 12.52
N LYS A 178 -14.73 -2.79 11.22
CA LYS A 178 -15.36 -1.63 10.57
C LYS A 178 -14.98 -0.31 11.26
N THR A 179 -13.72 -0.16 11.64
CA THR A 179 -13.18 1.03 12.28
C THR A 179 -12.16 1.73 11.41
N TYR A 180 -11.95 3.01 11.66
CA TYR A 180 -10.89 3.78 11.03
C TYR A 180 -10.28 4.78 12.03
N GLU A 181 -9.02 5.11 11.77
CA GLU A 181 -8.28 6.15 12.48
C GLU A 181 -7.54 6.98 11.45
N MET A 182 -7.47 8.28 11.64
CA MET A 182 -6.67 9.12 10.76
C MET A 182 -5.96 10.22 11.55
N GLU A 183 -4.75 10.49 11.09
CA GLU A 183 -3.89 11.54 11.62
C GLU A 183 -3.29 12.34 10.45
N THR A 184 -2.99 13.61 10.68
CA THR A 184 -2.28 14.45 9.73
C THR A 184 -0.83 14.64 10.16
N TYR A 185 0.05 14.79 9.18
CA TYR A 185 1.42 15.23 9.39
C TYR A 185 1.84 16.23 8.31
N SER A 186 2.68 17.16 8.68
CA SER A 186 3.09 18.26 7.80
C SER A 186 4.13 17.80 6.78
N LEU A 187 4.30 18.61 5.72
CA LEU A 187 5.36 18.40 4.74
C LEU A 187 6.76 18.39 5.35
N ALA A 188 6.95 19.13 6.45
CA ALA A 188 8.24 19.19 7.15
C ALA A 188 8.57 17.88 7.89
N GLU A 189 7.57 17.09 8.26
CA GLU A 189 7.71 15.78 8.91
C GLU A 189 7.88 14.65 7.90
N ALA A 190 7.56 14.91 6.62
CA ALA A 190 7.73 13.96 5.55
C ALA A 190 9.22 13.71 5.28
N VAL A 191 9.59 12.44 5.17
CA VAL A 191 10.97 12.03 4.89
C VAL A 191 11.10 11.69 3.40
N ASP A 192 11.94 12.45 2.70
CA ASP A 192 12.28 12.15 1.33
C ASP A 192 13.25 10.94 1.30
N PRO A 193 12.87 9.81 0.67
CA PRO A 193 13.70 8.62 0.62
C PRO A 193 14.90 8.74 -0.33
N TRP A 194 14.95 9.81 -1.11
CA TRP A 194 16.00 9.98 -2.10
C TRP A 194 17.29 10.46 -1.48
N PRO A 195 18.44 9.95 -1.94
CA PRO A 195 19.72 10.47 -1.49
C PRO A 195 19.85 11.94 -1.86
N ALA A 196 20.56 12.70 -1.03
CA ALA A 196 20.78 14.13 -1.24
C ALA A 196 21.39 14.45 -2.62
N SER A 197 22.16 13.52 -3.19
CA SER A 197 22.73 13.64 -4.54
C SER A 197 21.67 13.69 -5.65
N MET A 198 20.47 13.19 -5.42
CA MET A 198 19.36 13.28 -6.38
C MET A 198 18.63 14.62 -6.35
N LYS A 199 18.94 15.47 -5.37
CA LYS A 199 18.34 16.81 -5.23
C LYS A 199 18.99 17.87 -6.11
N TYR A 200 20.12 17.57 -6.75
CA TYR A 200 20.91 18.52 -7.54
C TYR A 200 20.50 18.62 -9.02
N GLY A 201 19.32 18.22 -9.37
CA GLY A 201 18.76 18.36 -10.71
C GLY A 201 17.31 17.94 -10.71
N LEU A 202 16.54 18.46 -11.62
CA LEU A 202 15.19 17.96 -11.83
C LEU A 202 15.30 16.51 -12.31
N PRO A 203 14.55 15.57 -11.71
CA PRO A 203 14.47 14.22 -12.21
C PRO A 203 14.01 14.19 -13.66
N THR A 204 14.36 13.14 -14.37
CA THR A 204 13.96 12.95 -15.76
C THR A 204 13.31 11.59 -15.95
N MET A 205 12.50 11.47 -16.96
CA MET A 205 11.75 10.28 -17.31
C MET A 205 12.03 9.89 -18.76
N ASP A 206 12.22 8.60 -19.01
CA ASP A 206 12.41 8.06 -20.35
C ASP A 206 11.11 7.46 -20.90
N LYS A 207 10.95 7.52 -22.21
CA LYS A 207 9.93 6.80 -22.95
C LYS A 207 10.45 5.47 -23.47
N TRP A 208 9.62 4.46 -23.40
CA TRP A 208 9.92 3.14 -23.91
C TRP A 208 8.85 2.67 -24.90
N ASN A 209 9.26 2.24 -26.09
CA ASN A 209 8.34 1.65 -27.04
C ASN A 209 8.28 0.12 -26.88
N ASN A 210 7.21 -0.38 -26.33
CA ASN A 210 7.02 -1.83 -26.12
C ASN A 210 6.81 -2.62 -27.41
N ASN A 211 6.32 -1.99 -28.47
CA ASN A 211 6.03 -2.69 -29.71
C ASN A 211 7.31 -3.10 -30.46
N SER A 212 8.37 -2.32 -30.34
CA SER A 212 9.67 -2.62 -30.92
C SER A 212 10.67 -3.19 -29.91
N GLY A 213 10.38 -3.13 -28.62
CA GLY A 213 11.35 -3.42 -27.56
C GLY A 213 12.48 -2.38 -27.47
N GLU A 214 12.36 -1.29 -28.21
CA GLU A 214 13.36 -0.23 -28.24
C GLU A 214 12.98 0.91 -27.32
N MET A 215 13.97 1.48 -26.66
CA MET A 215 13.83 2.67 -25.86
C MET A 215 13.75 3.87 -26.81
N MET A 216 12.63 4.59 -26.80
CA MET A 216 12.38 5.65 -27.79
C MET A 216 13.26 6.88 -27.57
N ASP A 217 13.49 7.24 -26.32
CA ASP A 217 14.09 8.52 -25.96
C ASP A 217 15.18 8.39 -24.88
N PHE A 218 15.78 7.22 -24.75
CA PHE A 218 16.85 7.01 -23.79
C PHE A 218 18.23 7.13 -24.45
N THR A 219 19.09 7.91 -23.83
CA THR A 219 20.49 8.01 -24.24
C THR A 219 21.37 7.67 -23.04
N PHE A 220 22.12 6.57 -23.12
CA PHE A 220 23.10 6.23 -22.10
C PHE A 220 24.15 7.34 -21.97
N GLY A 221 24.53 7.63 -20.74
CA GLY A 221 25.50 8.69 -20.47
C GLY A 221 24.89 10.09 -20.45
N LEU A 222 23.60 10.20 -20.16
CA LEU A 222 22.95 11.49 -19.92
C LEU A 222 23.67 12.26 -18.80
N THR A 223 23.99 13.49 -19.11
CA THR A 223 24.48 14.46 -18.13
C THR A 223 23.43 15.54 -17.93
N SER A 224 23.50 16.28 -16.83
CA SER A 224 22.67 17.48 -16.61
C SER A 224 22.72 18.47 -17.76
N ASP A 225 23.80 18.45 -18.55
CA ASP A 225 24.07 19.39 -19.64
C ASP A 225 23.55 18.89 -21.00
N ASN A 226 23.14 17.62 -21.10
CA ASN A 226 22.63 17.04 -22.33
C ASN A 226 21.45 16.08 -22.08
N PRO A 227 20.28 16.62 -21.70
CA PRO A 227 19.07 15.84 -21.43
C PRO A 227 18.28 15.52 -22.70
N THR A 228 18.93 15.23 -23.82
CA THR A 228 18.23 14.98 -25.09
C THR A 228 17.46 13.66 -24.98
N GLY A 229 16.17 13.71 -25.27
CA GLY A 229 15.30 12.53 -25.27
C GLY A 229 14.65 12.19 -23.94
N VAL A 230 14.85 12.97 -22.90
CA VAL A 230 14.24 12.78 -21.57
C VAL A 230 13.21 13.86 -21.25
N VAL A 231 12.26 13.50 -20.42
CA VAL A 231 11.22 14.42 -19.94
C VAL A 231 11.65 14.97 -18.59
N SER A 232 11.77 16.29 -18.50
CA SER A 232 12.11 16.97 -17.26
C SER A 232 10.90 17.10 -16.35
N PHE A 233 11.10 16.88 -15.05
CA PHE A 233 10.10 17.08 -14.03
C PHE A 233 10.21 18.45 -13.38
N LYS A 234 9.06 18.97 -12.98
CA LYS A 234 8.91 20.15 -12.14
C LYS A 234 8.51 19.70 -10.75
N GLN A 235 9.00 20.42 -9.76
CA GLN A 235 8.55 20.28 -8.38
C GLN A 235 7.26 21.09 -8.19
N ASP A 236 6.29 20.53 -7.47
CA ASP A 236 5.10 21.26 -7.08
C ASP A 236 5.44 22.44 -6.17
N ALA A 237 4.71 23.54 -6.31
CA ALA A 237 4.99 24.76 -5.56
C ALA A 237 4.62 24.66 -4.08
N THR A 238 3.73 23.74 -3.71
CA THR A 238 3.20 23.57 -2.36
C THR A 238 3.73 22.34 -1.67
N ASN A 239 4.06 21.29 -2.43
CA ASN A 239 4.62 20.06 -1.91
C ASN A 239 6.01 19.78 -2.47
N PRO A 240 7.08 19.91 -1.67
CA PRO A 240 8.46 19.69 -2.12
C PRO A 240 8.79 18.23 -2.47
N HIS A 241 7.90 17.29 -2.17
CA HIS A 241 8.04 15.88 -2.48
C HIS A 241 7.26 15.45 -3.73
N LEU A 242 6.41 16.34 -4.26
CA LEU A 242 5.57 16.08 -5.41
C LEU A 242 6.20 16.64 -6.69
N PHE A 243 6.31 15.79 -7.71
CA PHE A 243 6.90 16.12 -9.00
C PHE A 243 5.98 15.72 -10.14
N TYR A 244 6.03 16.49 -11.22
CA TYR A 244 5.27 16.22 -12.44
C TYR A 244 6.00 16.75 -13.66
N ASN A 245 5.72 16.18 -14.84
CA ASN A 245 6.27 16.65 -16.11
C ASN A 245 5.30 17.57 -16.85
N GLU A 246 5.81 18.28 -17.85
CA GLU A 246 4.95 18.96 -18.84
C GLU A 246 4.07 17.93 -19.57
N PRO A 247 2.84 18.30 -19.97
CA PRO A 247 1.98 17.39 -20.70
C PRO A 247 2.67 16.82 -21.95
N MET A 248 2.56 15.49 -22.13
CA MET A 248 3.12 14.78 -23.27
C MET A 248 2.06 13.96 -23.98
N SER A 249 2.15 13.85 -25.30
CA SER A 249 1.26 13.02 -26.09
C SER A 249 1.70 11.57 -26.04
N LEU A 250 0.76 10.66 -25.72
CA LEU A 250 0.97 9.21 -25.74
C LEU A 250 -0.12 8.57 -26.58
N THR A 251 0.25 7.52 -27.30
CA THR A 251 -0.65 6.75 -28.15
C THR A 251 -1.05 5.46 -27.44
N ALA A 252 -2.31 5.03 -27.59
CA ALA A 252 -2.77 3.77 -27.03
C ALA A 252 -1.87 2.60 -27.46
N GLY A 253 -1.46 1.77 -26.50
CA GLY A 253 -0.49 0.68 -26.68
C GLY A 253 0.96 1.07 -26.40
N GLU A 254 1.29 2.35 -26.29
CA GLU A 254 2.61 2.78 -25.80
C GLU A 254 2.72 2.44 -24.31
N SER A 255 3.86 1.89 -23.93
CA SER A 255 4.20 1.73 -22.53
C SER A 255 5.28 2.72 -22.12
N MET A 256 5.23 3.08 -20.86
CA MET A 256 6.15 4.02 -20.27
C MET A 256 7.07 3.29 -19.30
N ASN A 257 8.36 3.54 -19.41
CA ASN A 257 9.32 3.14 -18.41
C ASN A 257 9.69 4.38 -17.60
N PHE A 258 9.13 4.49 -16.42
CA PHE A 258 9.33 5.65 -15.56
C PHE A 258 10.62 5.48 -14.77
N ILE A 259 11.72 5.91 -15.37
CA ILE A 259 13.05 5.84 -14.78
C ILE A 259 13.50 7.25 -14.44
N ILE A 260 13.94 7.43 -13.21
CA ILE A 260 14.56 8.66 -12.74
C ILE A 260 16.05 8.40 -12.58
N HIS A 261 16.82 9.02 -13.45
CA HIS A 261 18.26 8.88 -13.44
C HIS A 261 18.91 9.79 -12.41
N ASN A 262 19.92 9.25 -11.75
CA ASN A 262 20.86 10.08 -11.01
C ASN A 262 22.04 10.47 -11.91
N TYR A 263 22.04 11.70 -12.38
CA TYR A 263 23.09 12.24 -13.23
C TYR A 263 24.47 12.32 -12.57
N HIS A 264 24.55 12.10 -11.29
CA HIS A 264 25.80 12.22 -10.52
C HIS A 264 26.51 10.87 -10.33
N THR A 265 26.04 9.80 -10.96
CA THR A 265 26.70 8.51 -10.92
C THR A 265 27.05 8.05 -12.34
N ASP A 266 28.25 7.51 -12.49
CA ASP A 266 28.73 6.90 -13.75
C ASP A 266 28.07 5.55 -14.06
N GLN A 267 27.11 5.13 -13.23
CA GLN A 267 26.50 3.82 -13.31
C GLN A 267 25.05 3.96 -13.73
N TRP A 268 24.74 3.61 -14.97
CA TRP A 268 23.41 3.70 -15.56
C TRP A 268 22.33 2.90 -14.81
N TRP A 269 22.71 1.88 -14.05
CA TRP A 269 21.78 1.10 -13.21
C TRP A 269 21.46 1.74 -11.86
N ASN A 270 22.06 2.84 -11.51
CA ASN A 270 21.72 3.65 -10.35
C ASN A 270 20.57 4.59 -10.68
N PHE A 271 19.36 4.06 -10.65
CA PHE A 271 18.15 4.82 -10.96
C PHE A 271 17.00 4.41 -10.03
N VAL A 272 16.03 5.29 -9.91
CA VAL A 272 14.72 4.99 -9.33
C VAL A 272 13.79 4.63 -10.49
N ARG A 273 13.15 3.49 -10.42
CA ARG A 273 12.20 3.04 -11.42
C ARG A 273 10.83 2.84 -10.78
N TRP A 274 9.83 3.36 -11.43
CA TRP A 274 8.45 3.18 -11.09
C TRP A 274 7.90 2.01 -11.91
N CYS A 275 7.28 1.05 -11.23
CA CYS A 275 6.70 -0.12 -11.87
C CYS A 275 5.30 -0.40 -11.31
N SER A 276 4.46 -0.95 -12.16
CA SER A 276 3.16 -1.48 -11.77
C SER A 276 3.25 -2.99 -11.50
N ASP A 277 2.24 -3.54 -10.84
CA ASP A 277 2.15 -4.98 -10.58
C ASP A 277 2.04 -5.79 -11.88
N THR A 278 1.35 -5.25 -12.87
CA THR A 278 1.17 -5.87 -14.19
C THR A 278 1.32 -4.84 -15.30
N GLU A 279 1.58 -5.30 -16.54
CA GLU A 279 1.63 -4.41 -17.71
C GLU A 279 0.28 -3.76 -18.05
N GLU A 280 -0.82 -4.37 -17.62
CA GLU A 280 -2.18 -3.90 -17.89
C GLU A 280 -2.67 -2.90 -16.86
N GLU A 281 -1.97 -2.75 -15.75
CA GLU A 281 -2.31 -1.77 -14.72
C GLU A 281 -1.64 -0.43 -15.02
N PRO A 282 -2.39 0.60 -15.43
CA PRO A 282 -1.82 1.93 -15.66
C PRO A 282 -1.42 2.61 -14.35
N GLU A 283 -1.87 2.09 -13.22
CA GLU A 283 -1.60 2.58 -11.90
C GLU A 283 -0.26 2.07 -11.40
N ILE A 284 0.64 2.98 -11.13
CA ILE A 284 1.96 2.68 -10.61
C ILE A 284 1.89 2.69 -9.09
N PHE A 285 2.31 1.59 -8.51
CA PHE A 285 2.32 1.40 -7.09
C PHE A 285 3.73 1.11 -6.60
N GLY A 286 4.27 2.01 -5.79
CA GLY A 286 5.62 1.90 -5.29
C GLY A 286 6.69 2.17 -6.34
N TYR A 287 7.93 2.03 -5.96
CA TYR A 287 9.07 2.19 -6.84
C TYR A 287 10.16 1.16 -6.54
N TYR A 288 10.93 0.83 -7.57
CA TYR A 288 12.14 0.05 -7.44
C TYR A 288 13.33 0.98 -7.31
N THR A 289 14.15 0.77 -6.29
CA THR A 289 15.43 1.45 -6.17
C THR A 289 16.55 0.48 -6.50
N GLY A 290 17.44 0.85 -7.40
CA GLY A 290 18.70 0.13 -7.57
C GLY A 290 19.46 0.04 -6.26
N SER A 291 20.39 -0.89 -6.15
CA SER A 291 21.11 -1.19 -4.89
C SER A 291 21.81 0.01 -4.23
N ALA A 292 22.10 1.06 -4.98
CA ALA A 292 22.73 2.28 -4.50
C ALA A 292 21.75 3.27 -3.81
N PHE A 293 20.44 3.07 -3.95
CA PHE A 293 19.41 4.00 -3.47
C PHE A 293 18.58 3.46 -2.30
N LYS A 294 19.02 2.41 -1.67
CA LYS A 294 18.36 1.92 -0.44
C LYS A 294 18.49 2.98 0.65
N ASN A 295 17.45 3.75 0.85
CA ASN A 295 17.33 4.59 2.03
C ASN A 295 16.67 3.77 3.15
N SER A 296 17.42 3.53 4.23
CA SER A 296 16.95 2.79 5.40
C SER A 296 15.78 3.46 6.14
N ASN A 297 15.53 4.73 5.87
CA ASN A 297 14.45 5.50 6.50
C ASN A 297 13.14 5.49 5.70
N TYR A 298 13.15 4.93 4.49
CA TYR A 298 11.93 4.84 3.69
C TYR A 298 11.10 3.64 4.14
N THR A 299 9.86 3.91 4.51
CA THR A 299 8.89 2.92 4.99
C THR A 299 7.74 2.67 4.01
N GLY A 300 7.73 3.38 2.88
CA GLY A 300 6.72 3.20 1.84
C GLY A 300 6.93 1.93 1.02
N PRO A 301 5.98 1.61 0.14
CA PRO A 301 6.02 0.40 -0.67
C PRO A 301 7.17 0.43 -1.67
N THR A 302 8.05 -0.54 -1.58
CA THR A 302 9.13 -0.77 -2.55
C THR A 302 9.05 -2.19 -3.07
N THR A 303 9.41 -2.40 -4.33
CA THR A 303 9.66 -3.76 -4.81
C THR A 303 11.15 -4.04 -4.81
N THR A 304 11.53 -5.22 -4.30
CA THR A 304 12.89 -5.73 -4.35
C THR A 304 13.12 -6.61 -5.59
N GLN A 305 12.07 -6.92 -6.32
CA GLN A 305 12.13 -7.70 -7.54
C GLN A 305 12.46 -6.79 -8.72
N ASP A 306 13.24 -7.31 -9.64
CA ASP A 306 13.49 -6.65 -10.92
C ASP A 306 12.28 -6.84 -11.84
N VAL A 307 11.19 -6.18 -11.48
CA VAL A 307 9.92 -6.24 -12.20
C VAL A 307 9.99 -5.23 -13.33
N TRP A 308 9.94 -5.73 -14.56
CA TRP A 308 9.92 -4.93 -15.78
C TRP A 308 8.52 -4.67 -16.30
N SER A 309 7.51 -4.83 -15.45
CA SER A 309 6.13 -4.49 -15.82
C SER A 309 6.04 -3.01 -16.14
N LYS A 310 5.58 -2.71 -17.34
CA LYS A 310 5.50 -1.35 -17.87
C LYS A 310 4.03 -0.99 -18.00
N PRO A 311 3.56 0.06 -17.34
CA PRO A 311 2.19 0.50 -17.52
C PRO A 311 1.95 0.89 -18.97
N LYS A 312 0.87 0.37 -19.57
CA LYS A 312 0.44 0.68 -20.94
C LYS A 312 -0.62 1.74 -20.93
N VAL A 313 -0.48 2.70 -21.81
CA VAL A 313 -1.54 3.66 -22.09
C VAL A 313 -2.62 2.96 -22.91
N THR A 314 -3.84 2.93 -22.39
CA THR A 314 -4.99 2.29 -23.04
C THR A 314 -5.74 3.22 -24.00
N VAL A 315 -5.61 4.52 -23.78
CA VAL A 315 -6.29 5.56 -24.56
C VAL A 315 -5.28 6.58 -25.05
N THR A 316 -5.31 6.90 -26.34
CA THR A 316 -4.51 8.01 -26.90
C THR A 316 -4.94 9.35 -26.29
N GLY A 317 -3.97 10.14 -25.87
CA GLY A 317 -4.25 11.42 -25.22
C GLY A 317 -3.00 12.15 -24.75
N THR A 318 -3.24 13.20 -23.99
CA THR A 318 -2.20 14.01 -23.36
C THR A 318 -2.11 13.63 -21.88
N TYR A 319 -0.91 13.35 -21.41
CA TYR A 319 -0.66 12.82 -20.09
C TYR A 319 0.40 13.59 -19.34
N GLN A 320 0.28 13.58 -18.02
CA GLN A 320 1.33 13.95 -17.08
C GLN A 320 1.62 12.78 -16.15
N PHE A 321 2.89 12.53 -15.88
CA PHE A 321 3.32 11.60 -14.85
C PHE A 321 3.58 12.37 -13.56
N TRP A 322 2.87 12.00 -12.53
CA TRP A 322 3.00 12.56 -11.19
C TRP A 322 3.61 11.54 -10.26
N PHE A 323 4.52 11.95 -9.41
CA PHE A 323 5.04 11.08 -8.36
C PHE A 323 5.33 11.87 -7.09
N ASP A 324 5.10 11.21 -5.96
CA ASP A 324 5.46 11.70 -4.63
C ASP A 324 6.67 10.91 -4.13
N SER A 325 7.79 11.59 -3.93
CA SER A 325 9.05 10.97 -3.52
C SER A 325 9.03 10.52 -2.07
N HIS A 326 8.21 11.15 -1.23
CA HIS A 326 8.02 10.73 0.15
C HIS A 326 7.17 9.47 0.25
N LEU A 327 6.04 9.43 -0.44
CA LEU A 327 5.13 8.27 -0.41
C LEU A 327 5.63 7.09 -1.26
N GLY A 328 6.58 7.31 -2.17
CA GLY A 328 6.97 6.31 -3.15
C GLY A 328 5.83 5.91 -4.07
N ARG A 329 4.96 6.86 -4.40
CA ARG A 329 3.77 6.65 -5.22
C ARG A 329 3.83 7.48 -6.47
N ALA A 330 3.32 6.92 -7.55
CA ALA A 330 3.27 7.61 -8.82
C ALA A 330 1.95 7.31 -9.55
N LYS A 331 1.61 8.21 -10.45
CA LYS A 331 0.42 8.09 -11.28
C LYS A 331 0.61 8.77 -12.62
N LEU A 332 0.12 8.11 -13.66
CA LEU A 332 -0.03 8.71 -14.98
C LEU A 332 -1.44 9.32 -15.08
N VAL A 333 -1.51 10.63 -15.20
CA VAL A 333 -2.77 11.39 -15.23
C VAL A 333 -3.03 11.86 -16.65
N ARG A 334 -4.18 11.52 -17.19
CA ARG A 334 -4.64 12.05 -18.47
C ARG A 334 -5.18 13.45 -18.27
N VAL A 335 -4.64 14.43 -19.03
CA VAL A 335 -5.03 15.85 -18.91
C VAL A 335 -5.91 16.33 -20.04
N ASN A 336 -6.05 15.53 -21.13
CA ASN A 336 -6.99 15.75 -22.23
C ASN A 336 -7.32 14.43 -22.93
#